data_b5e6be79b063efa298cad6d14eb3d469
#
_entry.id   b5e6be79b063efa298cad6d14eb3d469
#
_cell.length_a   1.000
_cell.length_b   1.000
_cell.length_c   1.000
_cell.angle_alpha   90.00
_cell.angle_beta   90.00
_cell.angle_gamma   90.00
#
_symmetry.space_group_name_H-M   'P 1'
#
loop_
_entity.id
_entity.type
_entity.pdbx_description
1 polymer ?
#
loop_
_entity_poly.entity_id
_entity_poly.type
_entity_poly.pdbx_seq_one_letter_code
_entity_poly.pdbx_strand_id
1 'polypeptide(L)'
;MKKILLILTLFISLSSISYSDNHFPITRDSELMIARGKIVYQNNCASCHQVNLLGAENWKGLDEDGHRKAPPLNGTGHTWHHDDETLHKIIKYGLVGIISDYEGKMGAFGDKLNDKDIDSVLAYIKSFWPDDYYQHQINLSK
;
A
#
# COMPACT_ATOMS: atom_id res chain seq x y z
N MET A 1 -2.57 -64.19 35.34
CA MET A 1 -1.57 -63.14 35.02
C MET A 1 -2.20 -62.19 34.03
N LYS A 2 -2.73 -61.05 34.52
CA LYS A 2 -3.37 -60.03 33.65
C LYS A 2 -2.30 -58.98 33.20
N LYS A 3 -2.02 -58.90 31.88
CA LYS A 3 -1.13 -57.90 31.31
C LYS A 3 -1.90 -56.61 31.19
N ILE A 4 -1.48 -55.62 31.95
CA ILE A 4 -1.99 -54.24 31.84
C ILE A 4 -1.24 -53.58 30.68
N LEU A 5 -1.98 -53.24 29.62
CA LEU A 5 -1.46 -52.47 28.47
C LEU A 5 -1.57 -50.98 28.80
N LEU A 6 -0.44 -50.35 29.05
CA LEU A 6 -0.37 -48.91 29.30
C LEU A 6 -0.40 -48.17 27.96
N ILE A 7 -1.53 -47.55 27.61
CA ILE A 7 -1.65 -46.69 26.43
C ILE A 7 -1.16 -45.31 26.82
N LEU A 8 0.03 -44.97 26.34
CA LEU A 8 0.61 -43.61 26.47
C LEU A 8 -0.01 -42.70 25.43
N THR A 9 -1.00 -41.91 25.80
CA THR A 9 -1.59 -40.89 24.95
C THR A 9 -0.66 -39.67 24.86
N LEU A 10 0.01 -39.53 23.73
CA LEU A 10 0.83 -38.34 23.42
C LEU A 10 -0.09 -37.16 23.11
N PHE A 11 -0.24 -36.25 24.05
CA PHE A 11 -0.89 -34.93 23.80
C PHE A 11 0.06 -34.04 22.98
N ILE A 12 -0.16 -33.99 21.67
CA ILE A 12 0.46 -32.96 20.83
C ILE A 12 -0.33 -31.69 21.07
N SER A 13 0.20 -30.80 21.90
CA SER A 13 -0.31 -29.43 21.99
C SER A 13 0.01 -28.69 20.68
N LEU A 14 -0.99 -28.50 19.83
CA LEU A 14 -0.91 -27.52 18.74
C LEU A 14 -0.84 -26.12 19.38
N SER A 15 0.37 -25.60 19.55
CA SER A 15 0.54 -24.18 19.79
C SER A 15 0.11 -23.45 18.50
N SER A 16 -1.03 -22.79 18.57
CA SER A 16 -1.45 -21.85 17.55
C SER A 16 -0.38 -20.74 17.46
N ILE A 17 0.41 -20.78 16.38
CA ILE A 17 1.28 -19.66 16.04
C ILE A 17 0.33 -18.52 15.68
N SER A 18 0.13 -17.60 16.63
CA SER A 18 -0.50 -16.31 16.32
C SER A 18 0.39 -15.63 15.30
N TYR A 19 -0.05 -15.59 14.05
CA TYR A 19 0.54 -14.77 13.01
C TYR A 19 0.25 -13.33 13.42
N SER A 20 1.16 -12.71 14.14
CA SER A 20 1.14 -11.29 14.35
C SER A 20 1.33 -10.67 12.98
N ASP A 21 0.37 -9.89 12.52
CA ASP A 21 0.54 -9.02 11.37
C ASP A 21 1.63 -8.02 11.73
N ASN A 22 2.89 -8.45 11.58
CA ASN A 22 4.03 -7.55 11.63
C ASN A 22 3.97 -6.70 10.38
N HIS A 23 3.20 -5.64 10.47
CA HIS A 23 3.22 -4.57 9.48
C HIS A 23 4.60 -3.90 9.58
N PHE A 24 5.46 -4.22 8.62
CA PHE A 24 6.77 -3.56 8.55
C PHE A 24 6.56 -2.08 8.20
N PRO A 25 7.30 -1.16 8.84
CA PRO A 25 7.17 0.24 8.51
C PRO A 25 7.43 0.47 7.01
N ILE A 26 6.55 1.22 6.36
CA ILE A 26 6.66 1.57 4.95
C ILE A 26 7.77 2.59 4.81
N THR A 27 8.96 2.13 4.42
CA THR A 27 10.15 2.96 4.35
C THR A 27 10.79 2.95 2.96
N ARG A 28 11.31 4.11 2.54
CA ARG A 28 12.11 4.22 1.32
C ARG A 28 13.55 3.69 1.49
N ASP A 29 13.93 3.25 2.68
CA ASP A 29 15.28 2.74 2.97
C ASP A 29 15.39 1.23 2.69
N SER A 30 14.29 0.55 2.37
CA SER A 30 14.27 -0.86 2.03
C SER A 30 14.38 -1.08 0.52
N GLU A 31 15.55 -1.43 0.04
CA GLU A 31 15.79 -1.74 -1.39
C GLU A 31 14.85 -2.86 -1.89
N LEU A 32 14.56 -3.85 -1.04
CA LEU A 32 13.66 -4.95 -1.39
C LEU A 32 12.22 -4.47 -1.61
N MET A 33 11.72 -3.60 -0.72
CA MET A 33 10.39 -3.01 -0.88
C MET A 33 10.33 -2.12 -2.13
N ILE A 34 11.35 -1.29 -2.35
CA ILE A 34 11.43 -0.43 -3.53
C ILE A 34 11.44 -1.26 -4.82
N ALA A 35 12.24 -2.32 -4.89
CA ALA A 35 12.33 -3.17 -6.07
C ALA A 35 10.98 -3.84 -6.39
N ARG A 36 10.31 -4.40 -5.37
CA ARG A 36 8.96 -4.96 -5.49
C ARG A 36 7.95 -3.89 -5.88
N GLY A 37 7.96 -2.76 -5.20
CA GLY A 37 7.05 -1.64 -5.43
C GLY A 37 7.15 -1.06 -6.83
N LYS A 38 8.36 -1.00 -7.40
CA LYS A 38 8.58 -0.61 -8.78
C LYS A 38 7.81 -1.50 -9.77
N ILE A 39 7.87 -2.83 -9.56
CA ILE A 39 7.16 -3.79 -10.42
C ILE A 39 5.63 -3.61 -10.26
N VAL A 40 5.16 -3.50 -9.02
CA VAL A 40 3.74 -3.26 -8.74
C VAL A 40 3.27 -1.95 -9.38
N TYR A 41 4.05 -0.88 -9.24
CA TYR A 41 3.75 0.44 -9.81
C TYR A 41 3.62 0.38 -11.33
N GLN A 42 4.60 -0.20 -11.99
CA GLN A 42 4.62 -0.30 -13.46
C GLN A 42 3.40 -1.05 -14.01
N ASN A 43 2.98 -2.09 -13.33
CA ASN A 43 1.89 -2.95 -13.79
C ASN A 43 0.49 -2.41 -13.47
N ASN A 44 0.34 -1.58 -12.43
CA ASN A 44 -0.99 -1.22 -11.92
C ASN A 44 -1.24 0.30 -11.83
N CYS A 45 -0.20 1.12 -11.74
CA CYS A 45 -0.33 2.55 -11.43
C CYS A 45 0.13 3.46 -12.57
N ALA A 46 1.17 3.03 -13.31
CA ALA A 46 1.85 3.86 -14.31
C ALA A 46 0.97 4.28 -15.48
N SER A 47 -0.09 3.54 -15.81
CA SER A 47 -1.03 3.89 -16.88
C SER A 47 -1.76 5.22 -16.62
N CYS A 48 -2.02 5.55 -15.35
CA CYS A 48 -2.67 6.80 -14.95
C CYS A 48 -1.69 7.80 -14.36
N HIS A 49 -0.78 7.35 -13.49
CA HIS A 49 0.17 8.22 -12.79
C HIS A 49 1.49 8.43 -13.54
N GLN A 50 1.61 7.85 -14.74
CA GLN A 50 2.78 7.83 -15.63
C GLN A 50 4.00 7.11 -15.05
N VAL A 51 4.89 6.62 -15.92
CA VAL A 51 6.08 5.85 -15.51
C VAL A 51 7.08 6.67 -14.67
N ASN A 52 7.04 7.99 -14.80
CA ASN A 52 7.87 8.95 -14.09
C ASN A 52 7.18 9.59 -12.86
N LEU A 53 6.02 9.09 -12.48
CA LEU A 53 5.22 9.56 -11.33
C LEU A 53 4.75 11.03 -11.43
N LEU A 54 4.77 11.63 -12.62
CA LEU A 54 4.38 13.04 -12.83
C LEU A 54 2.86 13.25 -12.88
N GLY A 55 2.08 12.15 -12.94
CA GLY A 55 0.63 12.24 -13.07
C GLY A 55 0.17 12.71 -14.44
N ALA A 56 -1.10 12.99 -14.58
CA ALA A 56 -1.69 13.47 -15.80
C ALA A 56 -1.37 14.96 -16.03
N GLU A 57 -1.29 15.36 -17.29
CA GLU A 57 -1.16 16.79 -17.64
C GLU A 57 -2.35 17.57 -17.09
N ASN A 58 -2.07 18.74 -16.52
CA ASN A 58 -3.08 19.57 -15.85
C ASN A 58 -3.91 18.80 -14.81
N TRP A 59 -3.24 17.98 -13.98
CA TRP A 59 -3.86 17.10 -13.00
C TRP A 59 -4.79 17.78 -11.98
N LYS A 60 -4.66 19.09 -11.77
CA LYS A 60 -5.55 19.88 -10.89
C LYS A 60 -6.93 20.11 -11.49
N GLY A 61 -7.06 19.91 -12.80
CA GLY A 61 -8.31 20.04 -13.53
C GLY A 61 -9.11 18.73 -13.57
N LEU A 62 -10.21 18.77 -14.29
CA LEU A 62 -11.03 17.60 -14.59
C LEU A 62 -10.72 17.09 -15.99
N ASP A 63 -11.03 15.82 -16.25
CA ASP A 63 -11.02 15.24 -17.58
C ASP A 63 -12.34 15.56 -18.33
N GLU A 64 -12.47 15.02 -19.54
CA GLU A 64 -13.63 15.27 -20.41
C GLU A 64 -14.95 14.73 -19.82
N ASP A 65 -14.88 13.73 -18.95
CA ASP A 65 -16.02 13.13 -18.26
C ASP A 65 -16.34 13.81 -16.91
N GLY A 66 -15.59 14.87 -16.54
CA GLY A 66 -15.76 15.58 -15.29
C GLY A 66 -15.05 14.96 -14.08
N HIS A 67 -14.21 13.95 -14.27
CA HIS A 67 -13.48 13.29 -13.19
C HIS A 67 -12.13 13.94 -12.91
N ARG A 68 -11.67 13.86 -11.65
CA ARG A 68 -10.33 14.31 -11.26
C ARG A 68 -9.27 13.45 -11.94
N LYS A 69 -8.30 14.13 -12.53
CA LYS A 69 -7.14 13.50 -13.17
C LYS A 69 -6.17 12.95 -12.13
N ALA A 70 -5.37 11.94 -12.53
CA ALA A 70 -4.37 11.32 -11.68
C ALA A 70 -3.28 12.34 -11.25
N PRO A 71 -3.08 12.57 -9.95
CA PRO A 71 -2.08 13.50 -9.46
C PRO A 71 -0.65 12.95 -9.58
N PRO A 72 0.38 13.83 -9.51
CA PRO A 72 1.76 13.43 -9.34
C PRO A 72 1.97 12.68 -8.02
N LEU A 73 2.83 11.66 -8.04
CA LEU A 73 3.20 10.87 -6.87
C LEU A 73 4.68 11.05 -6.46
N ASN A 74 5.45 11.84 -7.21
CA ASN A 74 6.89 12.07 -7.01
C ASN A 74 7.22 13.19 -6.00
N GLY A 75 6.27 13.64 -5.21
CA GLY A 75 6.41 14.76 -4.28
C GLY A 75 5.90 16.11 -4.80
N THR A 76 5.72 16.29 -6.12
CA THR A 76 5.14 17.52 -6.67
C THR A 76 3.62 17.62 -6.55
N GLY A 77 2.96 16.53 -6.19
CA GLY A 77 1.56 16.47 -5.77
C GLY A 77 1.40 16.70 -4.27
N HIS A 78 0.34 16.12 -3.69
CA HIS A 78 0.02 16.29 -2.26
C HIS A 78 -0.01 14.97 -1.47
N THR A 79 0.42 13.86 -2.07
CA THR A 79 0.36 12.51 -1.47
C THR A 79 1.08 12.42 -0.12
N TRP A 80 2.18 13.14 0.03
CA TRP A 80 2.99 13.19 1.25
C TRP A 80 2.33 13.89 2.45
N HIS A 81 1.16 14.51 2.27
CA HIS A 81 0.35 15.08 3.35
C HIS A 81 -0.52 14.03 4.09
N HIS A 82 -0.56 12.79 3.62
CA HIS A 82 -1.34 11.71 4.21
C HIS A 82 -0.44 10.69 4.91
N ASP A 83 -0.93 10.13 6.03
CA ASP A 83 -0.27 9.03 6.72
C ASP A 83 -0.31 7.72 5.91
N ASP A 84 0.48 6.74 6.34
CA ASP A 84 0.61 5.45 5.65
C ASP A 84 -0.69 4.66 5.63
N GLU A 85 -1.45 4.69 6.71
CA GLU A 85 -2.73 3.98 6.80
C GLU A 85 -3.74 4.53 5.81
N THR A 86 -3.82 5.86 5.71
CA THR A 86 -4.69 6.54 4.74
C THR A 86 -4.28 6.20 3.30
N LEU A 87 -2.98 6.28 2.97
CA LEU A 87 -2.48 5.95 1.64
C LEU A 87 -2.71 4.48 1.29
N HIS A 88 -2.50 3.58 2.24
CA HIS A 88 -2.78 2.15 2.08
C HIS A 88 -4.26 1.91 1.77
N LYS A 89 -5.17 2.51 2.54
CA LYS A 89 -6.63 2.42 2.32
C LYS A 89 -7.05 2.97 0.97
N ILE A 90 -6.49 4.10 0.54
CA ILE A 90 -6.77 4.68 -0.78
C ILE A 90 -6.42 3.70 -1.90
N ILE A 91 -5.30 3.01 -1.83
CA ILE A 91 -4.93 2.01 -2.83
C ILE A 91 -5.83 0.78 -2.71
N LYS A 92 -6.03 0.28 -1.51
CA LYS A 92 -6.77 -0.97 -1.27
C LYS A 92 -8.24 -0.87 -1.67
N TYR A 93 -8.91 0.21 -1.29
CA TYR A 93 -10.36 0.38 -1.45
C TYR A 93 -10.76 1.36 -2.55
N GLY A 94 -9.80 2.10 -3.11
CA GLY A 94 -10.07 3.22 -4.01
C GLY A 94 -10.66 4.43 -3.27
N LEU A 95 -10.57 5.60 -3.86
CA LEU A 95 -11.20 6.81 -3.27
C LEU A 95 -12.71 6.72 -3.26
N VAL A 96 -13.32 6.05 -4.24
CA VAL A 96 -14.76 5.79 -4.29
C VAL A 96 -15.25 4.96 -3.09
N GLY A 97 -14.41 4.05 -2.58
CA GLY A 97 -14.74 3.23 -1.41
C GLY A 97 -14.58 3.95 -0.07
N ILE A 98 -13.96 5.14 -0.05
CA ILE A 98 -13.62 5.88 1.17
C ILE A 98 -14.42 7.18 1.28
N ILE A 99 -14.64 7.87 0.17
CA ILE A 99 -15.33 9.16 0.12
C ILE A 99 -16.65 8.97 -0.61
N SER A 100 -17.77 9.20 0.10
CA SER A 100 -19.09 9.18 -0.53
C SER A 100 -19.17 10.27 -1.61
N ASP A 101 -19.79 9.93 -2.74
CA ASP A 101 -19.98 10.82 -3.89
C ASP A 101 -18.68 11.28 -4.58
N TYR A 102 -17.55 10.56 -4.36
CA TYR A 102 -16.31 10.84 -5.07
C TYR A 102 -16.37 10.34 -6.51
N GLU A 103 -16.44 11.27 -7.44
CA GLU A 103 -16.44 10.98 -8.89
C GLU A 103 -15.00 10.94 -9.44
N GLY A 104 -14.22 9.93 -9.07
CA GLY A 104 -12.87 9.73 -9.57
C GLY A 104 -12.71 8.40 -10.29
N LYS A 105 -11.63 8.25 -11.07
CA LYS A 105 -11.34 7.03 -11.85
C LYS A 105 -10.39 6.07 -11.12
N MET A 106 -9.86 6.42 -9.94
CA MET A 106 -8.99 5.53 -9.17
C MET A 106 -9.83 4.44 -8.49
N GLY A 107 -9.80 3.25 -9.08
CA GLY A 107 -10.47 2.07 -8.54
C GLY A 107 -9.74 1.44 -7.36
N ALA A 108 -10.37 0.44 -6.73
CA ALA A 108 -9.79 -0.38 -5.68
C ALA A 108 -8.81 -1.43 -6.26
N PHE A 109 -7.73 -1.69 -5.53
CA PHE A 109 -6.73 -2.69 -5.91
C PHE A 109 -6.67 -3.89 -4.94
N GLY A 110 -7.48 -3.90 -3.88
CA GLY A 110 -7.46 -4.95 -2.85
C GLY A 110 -7.72 -6.36 -3.36
N ASP A 111 -8.43 -6.52 -4.49
CA ASP A 111 -8.65 -7.81 -5.12
C ASP A 111 -7.45 -8.31 -5.95
N LYS A 112 -6.51 -7.40 -6.30
CA LYS A 112 -5.35 -7.69 -7.16
C LYS A 112 -4.03 -7.65 -6.39
N LEU A 113 -3.93 -6.83 -5.36
CA LEU A 113 -2.73 -6.57 -4.60
C LEU A 113 -2.95 -6.99 -3.15
N ASN A 114 -2.02 -7.77 -2.60
CA ASN A 114 -1.99 -8.00 -1.16
C ASN A 114 -1.36 -6.80 -0.41
N ASP A 115 -1.47 -6.78 0.91
CA ASP A 115 -0.97 -5.67 1.72
C ASP A 115 0.54 -5.42 1.55
N LYS A 116 1.34 -6.47 1.35
CA LYS A 116 2.78 -6.33 1.06
C LYS A 116 3.07 -5.68 -0.29
N ASP A 117 2.21 -5.89 -1.29
CA ASP A 117 2.32 -5.22 -2.59
C ASP A 117 2.01 -3.73 -2.44
N ILE A 118 0.96 -3.40 -1.68
CA ILE A 118 0.53 -2.02 -1.41
C ILE A 118 1.62 -1.29 -0.62
N ASP A 119 2.15 -1.87 0.45
CA ASP A 119 3.24 -1.28 1.23
C ASP A 119 4.50 -1.07 0.39
N SER A 120 4.80 -2.03 -0.48
CA SER A 120 5.97 -1.93 -1.36
C SER A 120 5.82 -0.83 -2.40
N VAL A 121 4.63 -0.66 -3.00
CA VAL A 121 4.41 0.43 -3.95
C VAL A 121 4.44 1.79 -3.26
N LEU A 122 3.98 1.90 -2.02
CA LEU A 122 4.12 3.12 -1.22
C LEU A 122 5.59 3.42 -0.92
N ALA A 123 6.40 2.43 -0.55
CA ALA A 123 7.84 2.60 -0.35
C ALA A 123 8.54 3.09 -1.64
N TYR A 124 8.18 2.54 -2.81
CA TYR A 124 8.66 2.99 -4.10
C TYR A 124 8.28 4.44 -4.39
N ILE A 125 7.02 4.83 -4.16
CA ILE A 125 6.55 6.21 -4.33
C ILE A 125 7.33 7.16 -3.41
N LYS A 126 7.47 6.82 -2.14
CA LYS A 126 8.23 7.61 -1.15
C LYS A 126 9.69 7.80 -1.52
N SER A 127 10.29 6.89 -2.30
CA SER A 127 11.69 7.00 -2.74
C SER A 127 11.94 8.19 -3.69
N PHE A 128 10.90 8.77 -4.26
CA PHE A 128 10.97 9.96 -5.12
C PHE A 128 10.73 11.28 -4.37
N TRP A 129 10.37 11.22 -3.08
CA TRP A 129 10.05 12.43 -2.34
C TRP A 129 11.30 13.15 -1.84
N PRO A 130 11.32 14.48 -1.85
CA PRO A 130 12.32 15.26 -1.13
C PRO A 130 12.40 14.86 0.34
N ASP A 131 13.57 15.03 0.96
CA ASP A 131 13.80 14.56 2.34
C ASP A 131 12.85 15.21 3.34
N ASP A 132 12.58 16.50 3.21
CA ASP A 132 11.67 17.25 4.08
C ASP A 132 10.22 16.73 3.99
N TYR A 133 9.74 16.38 2.79
CA TYR A 133 8.41 15.78 2.58
C TYR A 133 8.32 14.37 3.15
N TYR A 134 9.37 13.58 2.93
CA TYR A 134 9.44 12.25 3.49
C TYR A 134 9.46 12.26 5.02
N GLN A 135 10.26 13.14 5.65
CA GLN A 135 10.31 13.27 7.11
C GLN A 135 8.97 13.78 7.69
N HIS A 136 8.32 14.74 7.00
CA HIS A 136 6.99 15.19 7.40
C HIS A 136 6.00 14.03 7.40
N GLN A 137 5.94 13.25 6.33
CA GLN A 137 5.01 12.14 6.17
C GLN A 137 5.25 11.02 7.20
N ILE A 138 6.51 10.67 7.48
CA ILE A 138 6.84 9.71 8.56
C ILE A 138 6.31 10.17 9.92
N ASN A 139 6.34 11.47 10.20
CA ASN A 139 5.82 12.00 11.45
C ASN A 139 4.29 11.93 11.53
N LEU A 140 3.58 11.96 10.41
CA LEU A 140 2.14 11.73 10.34
C LEU A 140 1.77 10.26 10.55
N SER A 141 2.68 9.34 10.22
CA SER A 141 2.46 7.88 10.24
C SER A 141 2.86 7.22 11.57
N LYS A 142 3.24 7.99 12.58
CA LYS A 142 3.55 7.50 13.95
C LYS A 142 2.29 7.44 14.79
#